data_a1748369b056ef90346d4c250264a7fc
#
_entry.id   a1748369b056ef90346d4c250264a7fc
#
_cell.length_a   1.000
_cell.length_b   1.000
_cell.length_c   1.000
_cell.angle_alpha   90.00
_cell.angle_beta   90.00
_cell.angle_gamma   90.00
#
_symmetry.space_group_name_H-M   'P 1'
#
loop_
_entity.id
_entity.type
_entity.pdbx_description
1 polymer ?
#
loop_
_entity_poly.entity_id
_entity_poly.type
_entity_poly.pdbx_seq_one_letter_code
_entity_poly.pdbx_strand_id
1 'polypeptide(L)'
;MTDEQRLFIGGSWVVPDHGFYEVTDPASEGVVGLAPEASREQVRAAAAAAREAFGPWSRTPAEERAAVLDRAAGIIRRNLVPYAKLAQAESGATTGTARAMQVGVGMARFHRYARVEPVEQPLPPQINEAGPFGGAAVMGALAVRQPVGVVTCITSYNNPWANPAGKIAPALAMGNTVVVKPAPQDPLSVYRMAEALEAAGVPPGVVNVVSGTGTEVGEAAVDSPDVDMVSFTGSTAVGQRIAEVCGRGMKRQLMELGGKGAAVVFDDADLVSAVSGIGTTFSFYSGQICTAPTRVLVQRGVHDRLVEQLAAYAGHLKVGDPREPGTVVGPVISAAHRDRVESYVELGRKEGARVVAGGQRPPYERGFYVAPTLLADCTPDMRVVREEIFGPVVVVVPFDDEEEGIALANDSDYGLIDYVWSGDVARAFRVARRLRAGGVGVNTVGRNMEAPFGGFKKSGVGRDVGSYALHAYSEVQAIVWPG
;
A
#
# COMPACT_ATOMS: atom_id res chain seq x y z
N MET A 1 30.83 -12.32 -3.37
CA MET A 1 30.83 -10.94 -2.85
C MET A 1 29.41 -10.44 -2.99
N THR A 2 28.77 -10.09 -1.88
CA THR A 2 27.44 -9.46 -1.89
C THR A 2 27.58 -8.08 -2.52
N ASP A 3 26.82 -7.81 -3.61
CA ASP A 3 26.87 -6.53 -4.30
C ASP A 3 26.46 -5.40 -3.34
N GLU A 4 27.33 -4.42 -3.15
CA GLU A 4 27.09 -3.20 -2.40
C GLU A 4 26.24 -2.26 -3.25
N GLN A 5 24.99 -2.08 -2.86
CA GLN A 5 24.10 -1.13 -3.53
C GLN A 5 24.48 0.31 -3.12
N ARG A 6 24.34 1.27 -4.05
CA ARG A 6 24.57 2.70 -3.78
C ARG A 6 23.27 3.48 -3.75
N LEU A 7 23.27 4.63 -3.11
CA LEU A 7 22.20 5.62 -3.18
C LEU A 7 22.06 6.16 -4.61
N PHE A 8 20.83 6.48 -5.03
CA PHE A 8 20.61 7.15 -6.32
C PHE A 8 20.17 8.58 -6.09
N ILE A 9 21.06 9.56 -6.33
CA ILE A 9 20.85 10.98 -6.02
C ILE A 9 21.28 11.82 -7.21
N GLY A 10 20.40 12.70 -7.69
CA GLY A 10 20.71 13.64 -8.77
C GLY A 10 21.11 12.96 -10.09
N GLY A 11 20.67 11.73 -10.34
CA GLY A 11 21.06 10.93 -11.50
C GLY A 11 22.41 10.24 -11.38
N SER A 12 22.98 10.15 -10.16
CA SER A 12 24.27 9.51 -9.89
C SER A 12 24.15 8.45 -8.80
N TRP A 13 24.96 7.39 -8.90
CA TRP A 13 25.07 6.34 -7.87
C TRP A 13 26.12 6.74 -6.83
N VAL A 14 25.66 7.19 -5.66
CA VAL A 14 26.46 7.82 -4.60
C VAL A 14 26.78 6.81 -3.51
N VAL A 15 28.03 6.81 -3.03
CA VAL A 15 28.45 6.01 -1.86
C VAL A 15 27.74 6.53 -0.60
N PRO A 16 27.15 5.67 0.23
CA PRO A 16 26.50 6.10 1.45
C PRO A 16 27.52 6.55 2.51
N ASP A 17 27.20 7.63 3.24
CA ASP A 17 28.09 8.16 4.28
C ASP A 17 28.15 7.27 5.53
N HIS A 18 27.04 6.56 5.83
CA HIS A 18 26.95 5.69 7.02
C HIS A 18 27.20 4.20 6.70
N GLY A 19 27.77 3.91 5.49
CA GLY A 19 28.09 2.54 5.09
C GLY A 19 26.87 1.76 4.63
N PHE A 20 26.83 0.48 4.98
CA PHE A 20 25.85 -0.46 4.46
C PHE A 20 25.24 -1.29 5.58
N TYR A 21 24.03 -1.78 5.36
CA TYR A 21 23.36 -2.75 6.23
C TYR A 21 22.90 -3.99 5.45
N GLU A 22 22.83 -5.13 6.15
CA GLU A 22 22.40 -6.39 5.57
C GLU A 22 20.89 -6.43 5.35
N VAL A 23 20.48 -6.87 4.17
CA VAL A 23 19.09 -7.24 3.85
C VAL A 23 18.96 -8.74 4.02
N THR A 24 18.03 -9.16 4.87
CA THR A 24 17.87 -10.58 5.27
C THR A 24 16.78 -11.25 4.45
N ASP A 25 17.05 -12.46 3.93
CA ASP A 25 16.02 -13.36 3.37
C ASP A 25 15.20 -13.94 4.54
N PRO A 26 13.89 -13.62 4.64
CA PRO A 26 13.07 -14.09 5.76
C PRO A 26 12.81 -15.61 5.76
N ALA A 27 13.10 -16.30 4.66
CA ALA A 27 12.92 -17.75 4.57
C ALA A 27 14.15 -18.55 5.04
N SER A 28 15.34 -18.04 4.74
CA SER A 28 16.61 -18.72 5.06
C SER A 28 17.41 -18.06 6.19
N GLU A 29 17.05 -16.83 6.58
CA GLU A 29 17.80 -15.94 7.47
C GLU A 29 19.20 -15.59 6.92
N GLY A 30 19.43 -15.84 5.63
CA GLY A 30 20.68 -15.49 4.95
C GLY A 30 20.66 -14.05 4.43
N VAL A 31 21.85 -13.52 4.09
CA VAL A 31 22.00 -12.18 3.52
C VAL A 31 21.65 -12.21 2.04
N VAL A 32 20.70 -11.36 1.63
CA VAL A 32 20.32 -11.15 0.21
C VAL A 32 21.30 -10.21 -0.48
N GLY A 33 21.70 -9.14 0.22
CA GLY A 33 22.62 -8.11 -0.27
C GLY A 33 22.86 -7.04 0.78
N LEU A 34 23.67 -6.04 0.40
CA LEU A 34 24.00 -4.90 1.24
C LEU A 34 23.30 -3.64 0.71
N ALA A 35 22.46 -3.04 1.53
CA ALA A 35 21.75 -1.80 1.21
C ALA A 35 22.47 -0.59 1.82
N PRO A 36 22.42 0.59 1.16
CA PRO A 36 23.13 1.78 1.64
C PRO A 36 22.40 2.43 2.81
N GLU A 37 23.18 2.90 3.80
CA GLU A 37 22.69 3.69 4.93
C GLU A 37 23.01 5.17 4.68
N ALA A 38 21.99 5.97 4.33
CA ALA A 38 22.16 7.38 4.00
C ALA A 38 22.32 8.25 5.25
N SER A 39 23.12 9.32 5.15
CA SER A 39 23.12 10.41 6.13
C SER A 39 21.95 11.38 5.89
N ARG A 40 21.67 12.21 6.89
CA ARG A 40 20.70 13.32 6.79
C ARG A 40 21.07 14.30 5.65
N GLU A 41 22.36 14.55 5.47
CA GLU A 41 22.90 15.41 4.43
C GLU A 41 22.63 14.84 3.04
N GLN A 42 22.81 13.55 2.86
CA GLN A 42 22.50 12.86 1.58
C GLN A 42 21.00 12.89 1.27
N VAL A 43 20.13 12.77 2.28
CA VAL A 43 18.69 12.93 2.09
C VAL A 43 18.34 14.35 1.66
N ARG A 44 18.94 15.36 2.29
CA ARG A 44 18.77 16.76 1.89
C ARG A 44 19.28 17.02 0.46
N ALA A 45 20.42 16.45 0.10
CA ALA A 45 20.93 16.52 -1.26
C ALA A 45 19.98 15.90 -2.29
N ALA A 46 19.34 14.78 -1.95
CA ALA A 46 18.32 14.15 -2.79
C ALA A 46 17.08 15.05 -2.97
N ALA A 47 16.62 15.70 -1.90
CA ALA A 47 15.50 16.65 -1.97
C ALA A 47 15.85 17.91 -2.77
N ALA A 48 17.05 18.45 -2.61
CA ALA A 48 17.53 19.60 -3.37
C ALA A 48 17.66 19.25 -4.87
N ALA A 49 18.21 18.07 -5.22
CA ALA A 49 18.30 17.61 -6.61
C ALA A 49 16.90 17.45 -7.23
N ALA A 50 15.92 16.94 -6.44
CA ALA A 50 14.54 16.84 -6.88
C ALA A 50 13.91 18.22 -7.11
N ARG A 51 14.22 19.21 -6.26
CA ARG A 51 13.74 20.60 -6.39
C ARG A 51 14.33 21.27 -7.63
N GLU A 52 15.61 21.09 -7.92
CA GLU A 52 16.25 21.60 -9.12
C GLU A 52 15.64 21.01 -10.39
N ALA A 53 15.40 19.70 -10.41
CA ALA A 53 14.84 18.99 -11.55
C ALA A 53 13.34 19.28 -11.77
N PHE A 54 12.61 19.74 -10.76
CA PHE A 54 11.16 19.95 -10.82
C PHE A 54 10.76 20.93 -11.92
N GLY A 55 11.40 22.10 -12.00
CA GLY A 55 11.05 23.12 -12.98
C GLY A 55 11.12 22.63 -14.43
N PRO A 56 12.23 22.05 -14.89
CA PRO A 56 12.32 21.44 -16.22
C PRO A 56 11.34 20.30 -16.43
N TRP A 57 11.22 19.35 -15.48
CA TRP A 57 10.36 18.17 -15.62
C TRP A 57 8.88 18.52 -15.67
N SER A 58 8.42 19.46 -14.86
CA SER A 58 7.02 19.89 -14.82
C SER A 58 6.55 20.54 -16.15
N ARG A 59 7.49 21.13 -16.89
CA ARG A 59 7.23 21.72 -18.22
C ARG A 59 7.45 20.75 -19.38
N THR A 60 7.97 19.55 -19.13
CA THR A 60 8.08 18.50 -20.15
C THR A 60 6.69 18.10 -20.64
N PRO A 61 6.44 18.00 -21.94
CA PRO A 61 5.16 17.57 -22.47
C PRO A 61 4.67 16.25 -21.88
N ALA A 62 3.36 16.11 -21.67
CA ALA A 62 2.77 14.90 -21.07
C ALA A 62 3.13 13.63 -21.86
N GLU A 63 3.16 13.72 -23.19
CA GLU A 63 3.52 12.63 -24.10
C GLU A 63 4.97 12.16 -23.91
N GLU A 64 5.89 13.08 -23.65
CA GLU A 64 7.29 12.73 -23.39
C GLU A 64 7.46 12.06 -22.05
N ARG A 65 6.78 12.55 -20.99
CA ARG A 65 6.73 11.89 -19.68
C ARG A 65 6.12 10.50 -19.79
N ALA A 66 5.01 10.36 -20.54
CA ALA A 66 4.36 9.10 -20.82
C ALA A 66 5.31 8.10 -21.53
N ALA A 67 6.08 8.57 -22.52
CA ALA A 67 7.03 7.74 -23.23
C ALA A 67 8.16 7.21 -22.31
N VAL A 68 8.60 7.99 -21.34
CA VAL A 68 9.56 7.54 -20.30
C VAL A 68 8.96 6.43 -19.46
N LEU A 69 7.74 6.61 -18.98
CA LEU A 69 7.05 5.60 -18.15
C LEU A 69 6.81 4.28 -18.92
N ASP A 70 6.43 4.37 -20.21
CA ASP A 70 6.22 3.18 -21.04
C ASP A 70 7.52 2.43 -21.33
N ARG A 71 8.64 3.17 -21.57
CA ARG A 71 9.98 2.56 -21.69
C ARG A 71 10.39 1.86 -20.39
N ALA A 72 10.13 2.47 -19.23
CA ALA A 72 10.39 1.86 -17.91
C ALA A 72 9.61 0.55 -17.75
N ALA A 73 8.31 0.55 -18.05
CA ALA A 73 7.48 -0.66 -18.05
C ALA A 73 8.05 -1.75 -18.97
N GLY A 74 8.52 -1.37 -20.17
CA GLY A 74 9.19 -2.27 -21.12
C GLY A 74 10.49 -2.88 -20.57
N ILE A 75 11.30 -2.09 -19.86
CA ILE A 75 12.55 -2.55 -19.22
C ILE A 75 12.22 -3.52 -18.08
N ILE A 76 11.27 -3.17 -17.21
CA ILE A 76 10.83 -4.03 -16.11
C ILE A 76 10.30 -5.36 -16.65
N ARG A 77 9.52 -5.35 -17.74
CA ARG A 77 9.02 -6.57 -18.39
C ARG A 77 10.14 -7.49 -18.86
N ARG A 78 11.20 -6.96 -19.47
CA ARG A 78 12.35 -7.76 -19.93
C ARG A 78 13.13 -8.37 -18.76
N ASN A 79 13.12 -7.73 -17.59
CA ASN A 79 13.83 -8.17 -16.39
C ASN A 79 12.90 -8.76 -15.32
N LEU A 80 11.67 -9.16 -15.69
CA LEU A 80 10.66 -9.61 -14.75
C LEU A 80 11.13 -10.77 -13.86
N VAL A 81 11.84 -11.75 -14.45
CA VAL A 81 12.29 -12.94 -13.70
C VAL A 81 13.37 -12.60 -12.67
N PRO A 82 14.50 -11.94 -13.00
CA PRO A 82 15.51 -11.58 -12.00
C PRO A 82 14.94 -10.62 -10.94
N TYR A 83 14.10 -9.66 -11.30
CA TYR A 83 13.47 -8.76 -10.34
C TYR A 83 12.50 -9.49 -9.39
N ALA A 84 11.73 -10.45 -9.90
CA ALA A 84 10.86 -11.28 -9.07
C ALA A 84 11.65 -12.16 -8.09
N LYS A 85 12.80 -12.70 -8.50
CA LYS A 85 13.68 -13.47 -7.59
C LYS A 85 14.22 -12.61 -6.45
N LEU A 86 14.63 -11.36 -6.76
CA LEU A 86 15.08 -10.43 -5.74
C LEU A 86 13.95 -10.05 -4.78
N ALA A 87 12.79 -9.67 -5.30
CA ALA A 87 11.62 -9.35 -4.48
C ALA A 87 11.18 -10.53 -3.59
N GLN A 88 11.28 -11.77 -4.10
CA GLN A 88 11.04 -12.98 -3.32
C GLN A 88 12.04 -13.12 -2.18
N ALA A 89 13.32 -12.93 -2.45
CA ALA A 89 14.38 -13.07 -1.46
C ALA A 89 14.27 -12.02 -0.35
N GLU A 90 13.95 -10.76 -0.67
CA GLU A 90 13.79 -9.69 0.32
C GLU A 90 12.51 -9.82 1.15
N SER A 91 11.40 -10.25 0.55
CA SER A 91 10.07 -10.17 1.18
C SER A 91 9.52 -11.51 1.68
N GLY A 92 10.12 -12.63 1.29
CA GLY A 92 9.56 -13.96 1.56
C GLY A 92 8.30 -14.31 0.74
N ALA A 93 7.97 -13.53 -0.28
CA ALA A 93 6.81 -13.78 -1.13
C ALA A 93 6.98 -15.09 -1.94
N THR A 94 5.91 -15.85 -2.15
CA THR A 94 5.98 -17.02 -3.01
C THR A 94 6.33 -16.63 -4.45
N THR A 95 6.90 -17.56 -5.22
CA THR A 95 7.34 -17.30 -6.61
C THR A 95 6.22 -16.70 -7.48
N GLY A 96 5.00 -17.21 -7.36
CA GLY A 96 3.84 -16.69 -8.08
C GLY A 96 3.50 -15.25 -7.67
N THR A 97 3.51 -14.98 -6.38
CA THR A 97 3.22 -13.68 -5.80
C THR A 97 4.29 -12.65 -6.16
N ALA A 98 5.57 -12.98 -6.03
CA ALA A 98 6.67 -12.10 -6.40
C ALA A 98 6.61 -11.69 -7.88
N ARG A 99 6.31 -12.64 -8.76
CA ARG A 99 6.21 -12.41 -10.20
C ARG A 99 4.98 -11.61 -10.60
N ALA A 100 3.79 -12.03 -10.18
CA ALA A 100 2.53 -11.46 -10.65
C ALA A 100 2.12 -10.22 -9.84
N MET A 101 2.16 -10.30 -8.51
CA MET A 101 1.58 -9.28 -7.65
C MET A 101 2.60 -8.21 -7.23
N GLN A 102 3.91 -8.52 -7.25
CA GLN A 102 4.94 -7.54 -7.01
C GLN A 102 5.38 -6.88 -8.31
N VAL A 103 6.29 -7.52 -9.06
CA VAL A 103 6.89 -6.93 -10.27
C VAL A 103 5.85 -6.70 -11.37
N GLY A 104 4.93 -7.66 -11.56
CA GLY A 104 3.86 -7.55 -12.56
C GLY A 104 2.94 -6.37 -12.33
N VAL A 105 2.50 -6.15 -11.08
CA VAL A 105 1.68 -4.98 -10.71
C VAL A 105 2.48 -3.70 -10.82
N GLY A 106 3.76 -3.68 -10.35
CA GLY A 106 4.64 -2.52 -10.50
C GLY A 106 4.80 -2.10 -11.97
N MET A 107 5.09 -3.05 -12.85
CA MET A 107 5.15 -2.84 -14.29
C MET A 107 3.83 -2.29 -14.86
N ALA A 108 2.72 -2.90 -14.50
CA ALA A 108 1.39 -2.47 -14.97
C ALA A 108 1.06 -1.04 -14.55
N ARG A 109 1.51 -0.57 -13.37
CA ARG A 109 1.33 0.81 -12.92
C ARG A 109 2.09 1.80 -13.80
N PHE A 110 3.35 1.55 -14.14
CA PHE A 110 4.09 2.40 -15.08
C PHE A 110 3.40 2.46 -16.45
N HIS A 111 3.01 1.30 -16.99
CA HIS A 111 2.31 1.21 -18.26
C HIS A 111 0.96 1.94 -18.25
N ARG A 112 0.21 1.87 -17.15
CA ARG A 112 -1.06 2.55 -16.99
C ARG A 112 -0.90 4.07 -17.01
N TYR A 113 0.00 4.60 -16.15
CA TYR A 113 0.17 6.04 -16.02
C TYR A 113 0.88 6.68 -17.22
N ALA A 114 1.49 5.88 -18.09
CA ALA A 114 1.92 6.30 -19.42
C ALA A 114 0.74 6.59 -20.39
N ARG A 115 -0.50 6.27 -20.01
CA ARG A 115 -1.69 6.40 -20.87
C ARG A 115 -2.78 7.31 -20.30
N VAL A 116 -2.44 8.00 -19.24
CA VAL A 116 -3.38 8.92 -18.59
C VAL A 116 -2.94 10.34 -18.84
N GLU A 117 -3.86 11.14 -19.38
CA GLU A 117 -3.65 12.55 -19.58
C GLU A 117 -4.31 13.36 -18.45
N PRO A 118 -3.65 14.41 -17.93
CA PRO A 118 -4.29 15.38 -17.07
C PRO A 118 -5.42 16.06 -17.86
N VAL A 119 -6.64 15.92 -17.41
CA VAL A 119 -7.80 16.53 -18.09
C VAL A 119 -8.00 17.94 -17.55
N GLU A 120 -7.93 18.93 -18.44
CA GLU A 120 -8.45 20.28 -18.19
C GLU A 120 -9.97 20.24 -18.22
N GLN A 121 -10.60 20.87 -17.25
CA GLN A 121 -12.05 20.88 -17.13
C GLN A 121 -12.61 22.27 -17.38
N PRO A 122 -13.23 22.53 -18.56
CA PRO A 122 -14.00 23.74 -18.77
C PRO A 122 -15.16 23.80 -17.78
N LEU A 123 -15.35 24.96 -17.17
CA LEU A 123 -16.45 25.20 -16.26
C LEU A 123 -17.58 25.95 -16.98
N PRO A 124 -18.87 25.78 -16.59
CA PRO A 124 -19.96 26.52 -17.17
C PRO A 124 -19.73 28.03 -17.05
N PRO A 125 -19.91 28.80 -18.12
CA PRO A 125 -19.81 30.26 -18.05
C PRO A 125 -20.89 30.82 -17.11
N GLN A 126 -20.53 31.86 -16.38
CA GLN A 126 -21.44 32.56 -15.47
C GLN A 126 -21.64 33.99 -15.94
N ILE A 127 -22.88 34.52 -15.76
CA ILE A 127 -23.17 35.94 -15.93
C ILE A 127 -23.05 36.55 -14.54
N ASN A 128 -22.07 37.44 -14.35
CA ASN A 128 -21.99 38.29 -13.19
C ASN A 128 -22.85 39.51 -13.42
N GLU A 129 -23.90 39.69 -12.60
CA GLU A 129 -24.67 40.94 -12.59
C GLU A 129 -23.79 42.11 -12.11
N ALA A 130 -24.16 43.32 -12.50
CA ALA A 130 -23.43 44.53 -12.12
C ALA A 130 -23.25 44.60 -10.61
N GLY A 131 -22.01 44.52 -10.17
CA GLY A 131 -21.59 44.60 -8.77
C GLY A 131 -20.70 45.81 -8.52
N PRO A 132 -20.15 45.98 -7.30
CA PRO A 132 -19.32 47.14 -6.93
C PRO A 132 -18.05 47.30 -7.79
N PHE A 133 -17.71 46.29 -8.61
CA PHE A 133 -16.46 46.27 -9.42
C PHE A 133 -16.72 46.34 -10.95
N GLY A 134 -17.94 46.57 -11.41
CA GLY A 134 -18.22 46.71 -12.85
C GLY A 134 -19.61 46.29 -13.29
N GLY A 135 -19.91 46.44 -14.60
CA GLY A 135 -21.16 46.04 -15.24
C GLY A 135 -21.29 44.53 -15.42
N ALA A 136 -22.48 44.09 -15.85
CA ALA A 136 -22.71 42.67 -16.15
C ALA A 136 -21.73 42.17 -17.21
N ALA A 137 -21.09 41.04 -16.90
CA ALA A 137 -20.13 40.40 -17.81
C ALA A 137 -20.31 38.88 -17.79
N VAL A 138 -20.09 38.24 -18.93
CA VAL A 138 -19.95 36.79 -19.00
C VAL A 138 -18.54 36.44 -18.53
N MET A 139 -18.42 35.47 -17.61
CA MET A 139 -17.14 35.01 -17.10
C MET A 139 -16.94 33.55 -17.56
N GLY A 140 -15.92 33.31 -18.33
CA GLY A 140 -15.42 31.98 -18.63
C GLY A 140 -14.48 31.49 -17.57
N ALA A 141 -14.42 30.18 -17.33
CA ALA A 141 -13.47 29.58 -16.37
C ALA A 141 -13.00 28.20 -16.82
N LEU A 142 -11.76 27.87 -16.45
CA LEU A 142 -11.11 26.59 -16.69
C LEU A 142 -10.44 26.12 -15.40
N ALA A 143 -10.67 24.87 -15.01
CA ALA A 143 -9.90 24.23 -13.97
C ALA A 143 -8.77 23.41 -14.60
N VAL A 144 -7.52 23.76 -14.28
CA VAL A 144 -6.32 23.05 -14.74
C VAL A 144 -5.64 22.37 -13.58
N ARG A 145 -4.96 21.26 -13.86
CA ARG A 145 -4.17 20.55 -12.86
C ARG A 145 -2.70 20.88 -13.01
N GLN A 146 -2.10 21.32 -11.91
CA GLN A 146 -0.69 21.60 -11.80
C GLN A 146 -0.02 20.52 -10.94
N PRO A 147 1.23 20.10 -11.21
CA PRO A 147 1.95 19.20 -10.32
C PRO A 147 2.15 19.85 -8.93
N VAL A 148 2.09 19.04 -7.88
CA VAL A 148 2.29 19.51 -6.50
C VAL A 148 3.71 20.05 -6.29
N GLY A 149 4.72 19.39 -6.87
CA GLY A 149 6.14 19.75 -6.70
C GLY A 149 7.04 18.55 -6.45
N VAL A 150 7.81 18.59 -5.38
CA VAL A 150 8.67 17.50 -4.91
C VAL A 150 7.89 16.60 -3.95
N VAL A 151 7.87 15.30 -4.25
CA VAL A 151 7.13 14.31 -3.45
C VAL A 151 8.10 13.35 -2.76
N THR A 152 8.05 13.29 -1.44
CA THR A 152 8.68 12.20 -0.69
C THR A 152 7.76 10.98 -0.71
N CYS A 153 8.25 9.87 -1.26
CA CYS A 153 7.56 8.59 -1.33
C CYS A 153 8.17 7.61 -0.31
N ILE A 154 7.48 7.34 0.79
CA ILE A 154 7.92 6.37 1.80
C ILE A 154 7.05 5.12 1.67
N THR A 155 7.67 3.96 1.48
CA THR A 155 6.99 2.71 1.15
C THR A 155 7.12 1.65 2.23
N SER A 156 6.15 0.75 2.28
CA SER A 156 6.13 -0.39 3.20
C SER A 156 6.78 -1.63 2.59
N TYR A 157 7.21 -2.54 3.44
CA TYR A 157 7.95 -3.74 3.05
C TYR A 157 7.10 -4.82 2.35
N ASN A 158 5.78 -4.82 2.53
CA ASN A 158 4.95 -5.91 2.03
C ASN A 158 4.73 -5.88 0.50
N ASN A 159 5.11 -4.78 -0.16
CA ASN A 159 4.96 -4.64 -1.61
C ASN A 159 6.14 -3.86 -2.23
N PRO A 160 7.37 -4.44 -2.30
CA PRO A 160 8.59 -3.72 -2.70
C PRO A 160 8.59 -3.22 -4.16
N TRP A 161 7.68 -3.69 -5.00
CA TRP A 161 7.50 -3.21 -6.37
C TRP A 161 6.18 -2.48 -6.57
N ALA A 162 5.08 -3.07 -6.15
CA ALA A 162 3.76 -2.51 -6.39
C ALA A 162 3.57 -1.17 -5.66
N ASN A 163 3.99 -1.07 -4.40
CA ASN A 163 3.82 0.14 -3.61
C ASN A 163 4.65 1.32 -4.16
N PRO A 164 5.99 1.23 -4.31
CA PRO A 164 6.77 2.35 -4.87
C PRO A 164 6.33 2.72 -6.30
N ALA A 165 6.03 1.75 -7.18
CA ALA A 165 5.53 2.05 -8.51
C ALA A 165 4.18 2.82 -8.47
N GLY A 166 3.32 2.52 -7.48
CA GLY A 166 2.05 3.22 -7.28
C GLY A 166 2.20 4.68 -6.88
N LYS A 167 3.32 5.05 -6.29
CA LYS A 167 3.64 6.42 -5.90
C LYS A 167 4.46 7.15 -6.97
N ILE A 168 5.49 6.50 -7.49
CA ILE A 168 6.41 7.07 -8.48
C ILE A 168 5.69 7.34 -9.81
N ALA A 169 4.98 6.35 -10.37
CA ALA A 169 4.43 6.48 -11.71
C ALA A 169 3.39 7.62 -11.84
N PRO A 170 2.36 7.75 -10.96
CA PRO A 170 1.43 8.87 -11.03
C PRO A 170 2.08 10.23 -10.72
N ALA A 171 3.07 10.28 -9.79
CA ALA A 171 3.81 11.49 -9.49
C ALA A 171 4.54 12.00 -10.73
N LEU A 172 5.31 11.12 -11.40
CA LEU A 172 6.04 11.46 -12.63
C LEU A 172 5.10 11.81 -13.79
N ALA A 173 4.00 11.10 -13.96
CA ALA A 173 3.00 11.39 -14.99
C ALA A 173 2.44 12.80 -14.86
N MET A 174 2.21 13.26 -13.63
CA MET A 174 1.74 14.62 -13.32
C MET A 174 2.84 15.68 -13.41
N GLY A 175 4.11 15.32 -13.62
CA GLY A 175 5.23 16.26 -13.70
C GLY A 175 5.88 16.59 -12.37
N ASN A 176 5.61 15.82 -11.31
CA ASN A 176 6.32 15.92 -10.03
C ASN A 176 7.68 15.22 -10.10
N THR A 177 8.59 15.59 -9.21
CA THR A 177 9.83 14.87 -8.92
C THR A 177 9.71 14.11 -7.61
N VAL A 178 10.52 13.06 -7.41
CA VAL A 178 10.36 12.20 -6.23
C VAL A 178 11.66 11.93 -5.50
N VAL A 179 11.56 11.84 -4.17
CA VAL A 179 12.55 11.25 -3.26
C VAL A 179 11.92 9.99 -2.67
N VAL A 180 12.45 8.83 -2.98
CA VAL A 180 11.89 7.54 -2.56
C VAL A 180 12.68 6.98 -1.40
N LYS A 181 11.99 6.67 -0.29
CA LYS A 181 12.56 5.97 0.86
C LYS A 181 11.87 4.62 1.01
N PRO A 182 12.47 3.52 0.54
CA PRO A 182 11.94 2.17 0.75
C PRO A 182 11.97 1.77 2.23
N ALA A 183 11.22 0.73 2.56
CA ALA A 183 11.37 0.07 3.85
C ALA A 183 12.78 -0.54 3.97
N PRO A 184 13.37 -0.57 5.18
CA PRO A 184 14.73 -1.08 5.33
C PRO A 184 14.85 -2.59 5.10
N GLN A 185 13.74 -3.33 5.14
CA GLN A 185 13.75 -4.77 4.94
C GLN A 185 13.91 -5.20 3.48
N ASP A 186 13.45 -4.36 2.52
CA ASP A 186 13.39 -4.72 1.10
C ASP A 186 13.74 -3.57 0.13
N PRO A 187 14.83 -2.84 0.37
CA PRO A 187 15.19 -1.66 -0.41
C PRO A 187 15.80 -2.00 -1.78
N LEU A 188 16.41 -3.19 -1.93
CA LEU A 188 17.17 -3.53 -3.14
C LEU A 188 16.27 -3.60 -4.39
N SER A 189 15.04 -4.06 -4.25
CA SER A 189 14.03 -4.03 -5.31
C SER A 189 13.74 -2.63 -5.82
N VAL A 190 13.73 -1.62 -4.93
CA VAL A 190 13.49 -0.22 -5.31
C VAL A 190 14.67 0.36 -6.06
N TYR A 191 15.90 -0.02 -5.73
CA TYR A 191 17.08 0.36 -6.49
C TYR A 191 17.08 -0.25 -7.90
N ARG A 192 16.60 -1.51 -8.09
CA ARG A 192 16.39 -2.06 -9.43
C ARG A 192 15.32 -1.31 -10.22
N MET A 193 14.33 -0.74 -9.54
CA MET A 193 13.36 0.17 -10.17
C MET A 193 14.00 1.48 -10.59
N ALA A 194 14.90 2.06 -9.78
CA ALA A 194 15.67 3.25 -10.13
C ALA A 194 16.55 3.02 -11.38
N GLU A 195 17.26 1.89 -11.44
CA GLU A 195 18.04 1.49 -12.63
C GLU A 195 17.15 1.39 -13.88
N ALA A 196 15.96 0.85 -13.76
CA ALA A 196 15.01 0.74 -14.87
C ALA A 196 14.53 2.13 -15.33
N LEU A 197 14.29 3.05 -14.40
CA LEU A 197 13.90 4.44 -14.69
C LEU A 197 15.05 5.24 -15.32
N GLU A 198 16.28 5.11 -14.82
CA GLU A 198 17.48 5.69 -15.39
C GLU A 198 17.66 5.22 -16.85
N ALA A 199 17.62 3.89 -17.07
CA ALA A 199 17.72 3.30 -18.42
C ALA A 199 16.54 3.68 -19.34
N ALA A 200 15.38 4.05 -18.79
CA ALA A 200 14.25 4.58 -19.54
C ALA A 200 14.43 6.06 -19.95
N GLY A 201 15.48 6.72 -19.46
CA GLY A 201 15.80 8.11 -19.77
C GLY A 201 15.07 9.12 -18.88
N VAL A 202 14.80 8.77 -17.62
CA VAL A 202 14.39 9.75 -16.61
C VAL A 202 15.52 10.76 -16.41
N PRO A 203 15.28 12.07 -16.51
CA PRO A 203 16.33 13.07 -16.32
C PRO A 203 16.94 13.04 -14.91
N PRO A 204 18.23 13.44 -14.78
CA PRO A 204 18.89 13.56 -13.48
C PRO A 204 18.06 14.37 -12.46
N GLY A 205 17.96 13.88 -11.23
CA GLY A 205 17.23 14.53 -10.14
C GLY A 205 15.71 14.31 -10.14
N VAL A 206 15.09 13.89 -11.23
CA VAL A 206 13.62 13.61 -11.27
C VAL A 206 13.24 12.47 -10.34
N VAL A 207 14.08 11.45 -10.23
CA VAL A 207 13.94 10.35 -9.29
C VAL A 207 15.19 10.25 -8.45
N ASN A 208 15.00 10.14 -7.13
CA ASN A 208 16.07 9.93 -6.16
C ASN A 208 15.68 8.82 -5.22
N VAL A 209 16.60 7.95 -4.82
CA VAL A 209 16.35 6.85 -3.90
C VAL A 209 17.37 6.87 -2.77
N VAL A 210 16.88 6.94 -1.55
CA VAL A 210 17.67 6.94 -0.32
C VAL A 210 17.12 5.89 0.65
N SER A 211 17.97 5.13 1.30
CA SER A 211 17.58 4.11 2.28
C SER A 211 18.32 4.26 3.59
N GLY A 212 17.80 3.59 4.62
CA GLY A 212 18.38 3.58 5.95
C GLY A 212 17.46 2.86 6.93
N THR A 213 18.06 2.31 7.98
CA THR A 213 17.40 1.50 9.02
C THR A 213 16.75 2.36 10.10
N GLY A 214 17.33 3.52 10.37
CA GLY A 214 16.87 4.45 11.41
C GLY A 214 15.72 5.35 10.98
N THR A 215 15.16 6.05 11.95
CA THR A 215 14.11 7.07 11.70
C THR A 215 14.67 8.33 11.03
N GLU A 216 15.96 8.58 11.16
CA GLU A 216 16.64 9.80 10.72
C GLU A 216 16.43 10.10 9.21
N VAL A 217 16.61 9.08 8.36
CA VAL A 217 16.43 9.19 6.91
C VAL A 217 14.98 9.57 6.56
N GLY A 218 14.01 8.91 7.23
CA GLY A 218 12.59 9.21 7.06
C GLY A 218 12.22 10.63 7.53
N GLU A 219 12.70 11.02 8.70
CA GLU A 219 12.46 12.35 9.27
C GLU A 219 13.08 13.45 8.39
N ALA A 220 14.32 13.27 7.94
CA ALA A 220 14.98 14.23 7.04
C ALA A 220 14.21 14.40 5.73
N ALA A 221 13.67 13.30 5.15
CA ALA A 221 12.90 13.34 3.93
C ALA A 221 11.53 14.02 4.09
N VAL A 222 10.88 13.88 5.26
CA VAL A 222 9.58 14.49 5.54
C VAL A 222 9.72 15.98 5.91
N ASP A 223 10.74 16.33 6.71
CA ASP A 223 10.93 17.68 7.23
C ASP A 223 11.64 18.64 6.23
N SER A 224 12.24 18.12 5.16
CA SER A 224 12.96 18.92 4.18
C SER A 224 12.11 20.08 3.63
N PRO A 225 12.61 21.33 3.62
CA PRO A 225 11.92 22.49 3.02
C PRO A 225 11.73 22.36 1.51
N ASP A 226 12.53 21.52 0.85
CA ASP A 226 12.42 21.26 -0.58
C ASP A 226 11.31 20.28 -0.96
N VAL A 227 10.57 19.75 0.02
CA VAL A 227 9.48 18.77 -0.19
C VAL A 227 8.12 19.44 0.00
N ASP A 228 7.24 19.27 -1.00
CA ASP A 228 5.88 19.83 -1.02
C ASP A 228 4.83 18.82 -0.57
N MET A 229 5.09 17.52 -0.78
CA MET A 229 4.14 16.46 -0.48
C MET A 229 4.84 15.24 0.11
N VAL A 230 4.15 14.55 1.02
CA VAL A 230 4.56 13.23 1.51
C VAL A 230 3.49 12.20 1.14
N SER A 231 3.91 11.17 0.39
CA SER A 231 3.12 9.99 0.09
C SER A 231 3.67 8.81 0.88
N PHE A 232 2.93 8.37 1.89
CA PHE A 232 3.37 7.37 2.86
C PHE A 232 2.48 6.13 2.83
N THR A 233 3.10 4.96 2.89
CA THR A 233 2.41 3.69 3.20
C THR A 233 3.14 3.01 4.34
N GLY A 234 2.40 2.69 5.42
CA GLY A 234 2.98 2.04 6.60
C GLY A 234 2.05 2.05 7.80
N SER A 235 2.62 1.97 9.01
CA SER A 235 1.82 1.91 10.23
C SER A 235 1.10 3.22 10.54
N THR A 236 -0.07 3.12 11.16
CA THR A 236 -0.88 4.27 11.57
C THR A 236 -0.11 5.21 12.49
N ALA A 237 0.66 4.69 13.44
CA ALA A 237 1.43 5.52 14.37
C ALA A 237 2.48 6.39 13.66
N VAL A 238 3.20 5.82 12.68
CA VAL A 238 4.17 6.57 11.87
C VAL A 238 3.46 7.57 10.97
N GLY A 239 2.32 7.18 10.35
CA GLY A 239 1.52 8.08 9.52
C GLY A 239 1.02 9.31 10.28
N GLN A 240 0.57 9.15 11.52
CA GLN A 240 0.15 10.26 12.40
C GLN A 240 1.31 11.23 12.68
N ARG A 241 2.51 10.70 12.99
CA ARG A 241 3.70 11.54 13.19
C ARG A 241 4.10 12.30 11.92
N ILE A 242 4.03 11.66 10.76
CA ILE A 242 4.28 12.32 9.48
C ILE A 242 3.24 13.41 9.23
N ALA A 243 1.95 13.14 9.49
CA ALA A 243 0.88 14.10 9.31
C ALA A 243 1.06 15.36 10.19
N GLU A 244 1.56 15.22 11.43
CA GLU A 244 1.92 16.33 12.29
C GLU A 244 2.99 17.24 11.67
N VAL A 245 4.05 16.63 11.08
CA VAL A 245 5.11 17.38 10.40
C VAL A 245 4.58 18.06 9.14
N CYS A 246 3.80 17.34 8.33
CA CYS A 246 3.15 17.89 7.15
C CYS A 246 2.24 19.07 7.49
N GLY A 247 1.46 18.96 8.57
CA GLY A 247 0.57 20.03 9.03
C GLY A 247 1.30 21.32 9.39
N ARG A 248 2.45 21.22 10.06
CA ARG A 248 3.28 22.40 10.38
C ARG A 248 3.81 23.10 9.12
N GLY A 249 4.17 22.33 8.08
CA GLY A 249 4.71 22.85 6.82
C GLY A 249 3.65 23.09 5.74
N MET A 250 2.35 22.88 6.01
CA MET A 250 1.27 22.88 5.02
C MET A 250 1.55 21.99 3.82
N LYS A 251 2.33 20.92 4.01
CA LYS A 251 2.65 19.95 2.96
C LYS A 251 1.43 19.09 2.63
N ARG A 252 1.26 18.79 1.36
CA ARG A 252 0.25 17.80 0.94
C ARG A 252 0.59 16.42 1.46
N GLN A 253 -0.42 15.59 1.67
CA GLN A 253 -0.20 14.25 2.18
C GLN A 253 -1.15 13.24 1.53
N LEU A 254 -0.61 12.07 1.23
CA LEU A 254 -1.35 10.87 0.86
C LEU A 254 -0.91 9.77 1.81
N MET A 255 -1.82 9.33 2.68
CA MET A 255 -1.54 8.37 3.74
C MET A 255 -2.32 7.08 3.48
N GLU A 256 -1.58 5.99 3.28
CA GLU A 256 -2.10 4.63 3.17
C GLU A 256 -1.61 3.84 4.39
N LEU A 257 -2.50 3.64 5.35
CA LEU A 257 -2.15 3.14 6.68
C LEU A 257 -2.75 1.76 6.94
N GLY A 258 -2.72 1.34 8.19
CA GLY A 258 -3.21 0.04 8.61
C GLY A 258 -4.70 -0.19 8.41
N GLY A 259 -5.10 -1.44 8.53
CA GLY A 259 -6.49 -1.85 8.42
C GLY A 259 -6.84 -3.00 9.35
N LYS A 260 -8.11 -3.09 9.71
CA LYS A 260 -8.73 -4.24 10.39
C LYS A 260 -10.05 -4.55 9.69
N GLY A 261 -9.94 -4.93 8.41
CA GLY A 261 -11.09 -5.11 7.50
C GLY A 261 -12.11 -6.09 8.04
N ALA A 262 -13.39 -5.74 7.95
CA ALA A 262 -14.50 -6.60 8.28
C ALA A 262 -14.93 -7.43 7.07
N ALA A 263 -15.19 -8.72 7.28
CA ALA A 263 -15.93 -9.59 6.37
C ALA A 263 -17.30 -9.86 6.98
N VAL A 264 -18.34 -9.20 6.51
CA VAL A 264 -19.73 -9.41 6.99
C VAL A 264 -20.34 -10.54 6.17
N VAL A 265 -20.61 -11.68 6.83
CA VAL A 265 -21.14 -12.89 6.18
C VAL A 265 -22.54 -13.19 6.72
N PHE A 266 -23.53 -13.02 5.87
CA PHE A 266 -24.93 -13.31 6.18
C PHE A 266 -25.25 -14.80 6.04
N ASP A 267 -26.38 -15.25 6.64
CA ASP A 267 -26.81 -16.64 6.67
C ASP A 267 -27.19 -17.22 5.29
N ASP A 268 -27.53 -16.36 4.32
CA ASP A 268 -27.83 -16.70 2.94
C ASP A 268 -26.61 -16.66 2.00
N ALA A 269 -25.41 -16.35 2.54
CA ALA A 269 -24.20 -16.25 1.73
C ALA A 269 -23.77 -17.59 1.14
N ASP A 270 -23.18 -17.56 -0.06
CA ASP A 270 -22.38 -18.67 -0.55
C ASP A 270 -21.12 -18.83 0.31
N LEU A 271 -21.15 -19.76 1.25
CA LEU A 271 -20.07 -20.01 2.18
C LEU A 271 -18.77 -20.46 1.49
N VAL A 272 -18.85 -21.14 0.36
CA VAL A 272 -17.66 -21.56 -0.41
C VAL A 272 -16.93 -20.33 -0.92
N SER A 273 -17.65 -19.39 -1.51
CA SER A 273 -17.12 -18.12 -1.95
C SER A 273 -16.56 -17.28 -0.80
N ALA A 274 -17.31 -17.19 0.31
CA ALA A 274 -16.88 -16.45 1.50
C ALA A 274 -15.60 -17.03 2.10
N VAL A 275 -15.53 -18.35 2.31
CA VAL A 275 -14.35 -19.06 2.83
C VAL A 275 -13.14 -18.88 1.93
N SER A 276 -13.31 -19.02 0.61
CA SER A 276 -12.23 -18.79 -0.35
C SER A 276 -11.72 -17.35 -0.29
N GLY A 277 -12.62 -16.36 -0.25
CA GLY A 277 -12.26 -14.95 -0.15
C GLY A 277 -11.54 -14.61 1.16
N ILE A 278 -12.11 -15.01 2.30
CA ILE A 278 -11.51 -14.79 3.63
C ILE A 278 -10.20 -15.57 3.76
N GLY A 279 -10.17 -16.79 3.24
CA GLY A 279 -9.02 -17.69 3.30
C GLY A 279 -7.75 -17.11 2.65
N THR A 280 -7.89 -16.18 1.70
CA THR A 280 -6.74 -15.46 1.13
C THR A 280 -5.94 -14.70 2.19
N THR A 281 -6.57 -14.31 3.32
CA THR A 281 -5.89 -13.69 4.45
C THR A 281 -4.79 -14.57 5.03
N PHE A 282 -4.99 -15.87 5.01
CA PHE A 282 -3.99 -16.82 5.52
C PHE A 282 -2.83 -17.03 4.56
N SER A 283 -3.06 -16.87 3.27
CA SER A 283 -2.11 -17.29 2.24
C SER A 283 -1.35 -16.15 1.60
N PHE A 284 -2.05 -15.10 1.24
CA PHE A 284 -1.47 -14.01 0.48
C PHE A 284 -0.53 -13.18 1.38
N TYR A 285 0.76 -13.12 1.02
CA TYR A 285 1.83 -12.45 1.80
C TYR A 285 1.89 -12.85 3.27
N SER A 286 1.47 -14.08 3.61
CA SER A 286 1.39 -14.54 5.00
C SER A 286 0.56 -13.61 5.89
N GLY A 287 -0.53 -13.08 5.35
CA GLY A 287 -1.42 -12.15 6.04
C GLY A 287 -0.87 -10.71 6.19
N GLN A 288 0.28 -10.40 5.60
CA GLN A 288 0.88 -9.06 5.66
C GLN A 288 0.26 -8.11 4.63
N ILE A 289 -1.06 -7.94 4.70
CA ILE A 289 -1.85 -7.13 3.77
C ILE A 289 -2.78 -6.21 4.55
N CYS A 290 -2.68 -4.91 4.31
CA CYS A 290 -3.52 -3.90 4.95
C CYS A 290 -5.02 -4.06 4.64
N THR A 291 -5.37 -4.72 3.54
CA THR A 291 -6.76 -4.93 3.10
C THR A 291 -7.31 -6.33 3.39
N ALA A 292 -6.61 -7.11 4.20
CA ALA A 292 -7.05 -8.45 4.54
C ALA A 292 -8.36 -8.42 5.36
N PRO A 293 -9.35 -9.28 5.04
CA PRO A 293 -10.57 -9.46 5.85
C PRO A 293 -10.24 -10.24 7.13
N THR A 294 -9.51 -9.61 8.05
CA THR A 294 -9.00 -10.28 9.26
C THR A 294 -10.02 -10.36 10.37
N ARG A 295 -11.13 -9.62 10.27
CA ARG A 295 -12.23 -9.58 11.22
C ARG A 295 -13.47 -10.13 10.54
N VAL A 296 -13.77 -11.41 10.78
CA VAL A 296 -14.94 -12.10 10.21
C VAL A 296 -16.13 -11.91 11.13
N LEU A 297 -17.11 -11.15 10.67
CA LEU A 297 -18.40 -10.97 11.33
C LEU A 297 -19.39 -11.90 10.65
N VAL A 298 -19.90 -12.87 11.36
CA VAL A 298 -20.73 -13.93 10.76
C VAL A 298 -22.08 -14.03 11.44
N GLN A 299 -23.15 -14.10 10.66
CA GLN A 299 -24.48 -14.26 11.20
C GLN A 299 -24.61 -15.62 11.91
N ARG A 300 -25.16 -15.61 13.13
CA ARG A 300 -25.14 -16.74 14.08
C ARG A 300 -25.60 -18.06 13.45
N GLY A 301 -26.60 -18.02 12.58
CA GLY A 301 -27.15 -19.21 11.94
C GLY A 301 -26.15 -20.02 11.08
N VAL A 302 -25.06 -19.43 10.66
CA VAL A 302 -24.03 -20.09 9.83
C VAL A 302 -22.63 -20.06 10.47
N HIS A 303 -22.52 -19.56 11.70
CA HIS A 303 -21.24 -19.38 12.41
C HIS A 303 -20.41 -20.67 12.46
N ASP A 304 -20.94 -21.74 13.00
CA ASP A 304 -20.19 -22.99 13.22
C ASP A 304 -19.73 -23.61 11.89
N ARG A 305 -20.60 -23.57 10.88
CA ARG A 305 -20.26 -24.06 9.53
C ARG A 305 -19.14 -23.23 8.89
N LEU A 306 -19.18 -21.91 9.03
CA LEU A 306 -18.13 -21.04 8.51
C LEU A 306 -16.81 -21.29 9.23
N VAL A 307 -16.81 -21.39 10.55
CA VAL A 307 -15.63 -21.67 11.38
C VAL A 307 -15.01 -23.02 11.00
N GLU A 308 -15.82 -24.07 10.85
CA GLU A 308 -15.35 -25.39 10.42
C GLU A 308 -14.68 -25.34 9.03
N GLN A 309 -15.32 -24.68 8.06
CA GLN A 309 -14.80 -24.58 6.70
C GLN A 309 -13.51 -23.73 6.63
N LEU A 310 -13.43 -22.62 7.39
CA LEU A 310 -12.21 -21.82 7.48
C LEU A 310 -11.07 -22.58 8.15
N ALA A 311 -11.37 -23.37 9.20
CA ALA A 311 -10.38 -24.22 9.84
C ALA A 311 -9.84 -25.30 8.90
N ALA A 312 -10.73 -25.95 8.14
CA ALA A 312 -10.34 -26.90 7.12
C ALA A 312 -9.50 -26.25 6.02
N TYR A 313 -9.90 -25.05 5.55
CA TYR A 313 -9.11 -24.27 4.58
C TYR A 313 -7.70 -23.99 5.11
N ALA A 314 -7.57 -23.46 6.32
CA ALA A 314 -6.29 -23.16 6.95
C ALA A 314 -5.39 -24.40 7.08
N GLY A 315 -5.97 -25.56 7.42
CA GLY A 315 -5.27 -26.85 7.58
C GLY A 315 -4.70 -27.40 6.27
N HIS A 316 -5.22 -26.98 5.11
CA HIS A 316 -4.73 -27.43 3.79
C HIS A 316 -3.65 -26.50 3.21
N LEU A 317 -3.36 -25.37 3.82
CA LEU A 317 -2.36 -24.43 3.34
C LEU A 317 -0.94 -24.95 3.60
N LYS A 318 -0.17 -25.20 2.54
CA LYS A 318 1.25 -25.53 2.67
C LYS A 318 2.01 -24.28 3.13
N VAL A 319 2.49 -24.30 4.36
CA VAL A 319 3.47 -23.35 4.89
C VAL A 319 4.86 -23.85 4.54
N GLY A 320 5.80 -22.99 4.13
CA GLY A 320 7.17 -23.43 3.85
C GLY A 320 7.98 -22.44 3.02
N ASP A 321 9.10 -22.93 2.49
CA ASP A 321 9.99 -22.13 1.64
C ASP A 321 9.20 -21.56 0.43
N PRO A 322 9.19 -20.24 0.24
CA PRO A 322 8.43 -19.59 -0.81
C PRO A 322 8.92 -19.94 -2.23
N ARG A 323 10.10 -20.54 -2.35
CA ARG A 323 10.70 -21.01 -3.60
C ARG A 323 10.20 -22.37 -4.02
N GLU A 324 9.69 -23.16 -3.07
CA GLU A 324 9.19 -24.52 -3.36
C GLU A 324 7.84 -24.50 -4.08
N PRO A 325 7.64 -25.38 -5.08
CA PRO A 325 6.34 -25.54 -5.71
C PRO A 325 5.25 -25.93 -4.70
N GLY A 326 4.08 -25.32 -4.83
CA GLY A 326 2.92 -25.60 -3.99
C GLY A 326 2.96 -24.93 -2.62
N THR A 327 4.01 -24.21 -2.24
CA THR A 327 3.99 -23.34 -1.06
C THR A 327 3.00 -22.21 -1.28
N VAL A 328 2.12 -22.03 -0.31
CA VAL A 328 1.06 -21.00 -0.33
C VAL A 328 1.38 -19.90 0.68
N VAL A 329 1.86 -20.28 1.87
CA VAL A 329 2.21 -19.37 2.95
C VAL A 329 3.73 -19.41 3.16
N GLY A 330 4.40 -18.31 2.84
CA GLY A 330 5.83 -18.10 3.12
C GLY A 330 6.06 -17.58 4.55
N PRO A 331 7.28 -17.10 4.84
CA PRO A 331 7.57 -16.45 6.12
C PRO A 331 6.94 -15.05 6.21
N VAL A 332 6.86 -14.51 7.42
CA VAL A 332 6.70 -13.07 7.64
C VAL A 332 8.07 -12.39 7.55
N ILE A 333 8.08 -11.06 7.45
CA ILE A 333 9.27 -10.28 7.04
C ILE A 333 10.46 -10.36 8.00
N SER A 334 10.26 -10.59 9.29
CA SER A 334 11.34 -10.59 10.30
C SER A 334 10.99 -11.40 11.54
N ALA A 335 12.02 -11.75 12.33
CA ALA A 335 11.86 -12.40 13.63
C ALA A 335 10.99 -11.56 14.58
N ALA A 336 11.25 -10.26 14.67
CA ALA A 336 10.47 -9.35 15.53
C ALA A 336 8.99 -9.32 15.12
N HIS A 337 8.70 -9.38 13.82
CA HIS A 337 7.33 -9.42 13.33
C HIS A 337 6.65 -10.76 13.60
N ARG A 338 7.37 -11.90 13.44
CA ARG A 338 6.87 -13.23 13.83
C ARG A 338 6.49 -13.25 15.31
N ASP A 339 7.39 -12.79 16.17
CA ASP A 339 7.19 -12.79 17.63
C ASP A 339 6.00 -11.89 18.02
N ARG A 340 5.83 -10.75 17.31
CA ARG A 340 4.66 -9.90 17.46
C ARG A 340 3.35 -10.65 17.09
N VAL A 341 3.31 -11.34 15.96
CA VAL A 341 2.11 -12.08 15.53
C VAL A 341 1.76 -13.17 16.52
N GLU A 342 2.76 -13.94 16.96
CA GLU A 342 2.59 -14.98 17.98
C GLU A 342 2.09 -14.41 19.32
N SER A 343 2.57 -13.23 19.71
CA SER A 343 2.11 -12.56 20.94
C SER A 343 0.63 -12.21 20.89
N TYR A 344 0.11 -11.85 19.72
CA TYR A 344 -1.34 -11.61 19.54
C TYR A 344 -2.17 -12.90 19.62
N VAL A 345 -1.66 -14.02 19.12
CA VAL A 345 -2.32 -15.33 19.28
C VAL A 345 -2.43 -15.70 20.75
N GLU A 346 -1.35 -15.54 21.52
CA GLU A 346 -1.37 -15.77 22.96
C GLU A 346 -2.28 -14.77 23.71
N LEU A 347 -2.32 -13.54 23.28
CA LEU A 347 -3.24 -12.54 23.81
C LEU A 347 -4.69 -12.96 23.58
N GLY A 348 -5.06 -13.41 22.38
CA GLY A 348 -6.39 -13.90 22.07
C GLY A 348 -6.81 -15.07 22.96
N ARG A 349 -5.90 -16.03 23.22
CA ARG A 349 -6.15 -17.12 24.18
C ARG A 349 -6.43 -16.60 25.59
N LYS A 350 -5.64 -15.64 26.05
CA LYS A 350 -5.82 -15.03 27.38
C LYS A 350 -7.11 -14.24 27.52
N GLU A 351 -7.56 -13.62 26.43
CA GLU A 351 -8.83 -12.89 26.36
C GLU A 351 -10.03 -13.81 26.21
N GLY A 352 -9.84 -15.13 26.01
CA GLY A 352 -10.89 -16.13 25.94
C GLY A 352 -11.26 -16.61 24.55
N ALA A 353 -10.54 -16.16 23.49
CA ALA A 353 -10.75 -16.67 22.14
C ALA A 353 -10.33 -18.15 22.03
N ARG A 354 -11.13 -18.94 21.31
CA ARG A 354 -10.83 -20.34 21.03
C ARG A 354 -9.98 -20.46 19.77
N VAL A 355 -8.75 -21.00 19.91
CA VAL A 355 -7.90 -21.31 18.76
C VAL A 355 -8.45 -22.55 18.04
N VAL A 356 -8.93 -22.39 16.82
CA VAL A 356 -9.57 -23.47 16.04
C VAL A 356 -8.58 -24.08 15.05
N ALA A 357 -7.67 -23.28 14.51
CA ALA A 357 -6.59 -23.73 13.63
C ALA A 357 -5.31 -22.96 13.94
N GLY A 358 -4.15 -23.55 13.66
CA GLY A 358 -2.86 -22.93 13.87
C GLY A 358 -2.53 -22.69 15.36
N GLY A 359 -2.01 -21.51 15.67
CA GLY A 359 -1.68 -21.10 17.02
C GLY A 359 -0.39 -21.69 17.57
N GLN A 360 0.40 -22.36 16.74
CA GLN A 360 1.69 -22.91 17.07
C GLN A 360 2.73 -22.48 16.03
N ARG A 361 3.99 -22.35 16.45
CA ARG A 361 5.09 -22.11 15.52
C ARG A 361 5.30 -23.35 14.64
N PRO A 362 5.35 -23.20 13.30
CA PRO A 362 5.72 -24.31 12.42
C PRO A 362 7.12 -24.85 12.75
N PRO A 363 7.37 -26.17 12.60
CA PRO A 363 8.62 -26.82 13.03
C PRO A 363 9.77 -26.62 12.01
N TYR A 364 10.08 -25.37 11.67
CA TYR A 364 11.22 -25.02 10.83
C TYR A 364 12.39 -24.54 11.68
N GLU A 365 13.58 -25.02 11.39
CA GLU A 365 14.81 -24.62 12.09
C GLU A 365 15.20 -23.18 11.77
N ARG A 366 14.90 -22.73 10.55
CA ARG A 366 15.19 -21.38 10.03
C ARG A 366 13.96 -20.77 9.37
N GLY A 367 13.98 -19.45 9.28
CA GLY A 367 12.92 -18.66 8.67
C GLY A 367 11.86 -18.19 9.66
N PHE A 368 11.20 -17.12 9.31
CA PHE A 368 10.25 -16.42 10.20
C PHE A 368 8.82 -16.89 9.93
N TYR A 369 8.57 -18.20 10.00
CA TYR A 369 7.28 -18.79 9.68
C TYR A 369 6.28 -18.65 10.82
N VAL A 370 5.03 -18.38 10.48
CA VAL A 370 3.85 -18.33 11.36
C VAL A 370 2.78 -19.25 10.79
N ALA A 371 2.19 -20.07 11.63
CA ALA A 371 1.07 -20.91 11.21
C ALA A 371 -0.19 -20.05 10.95
N PRO A 372 -0.93 -20.28 9.83
CA PRO A 372 -2.24 -19.71 9.65
C PRO A 372 -3.15 -20.02 10.83
N THR A 373 -3.66 -18.98 11.47
CA THR A 373 -4.36 -19.11 12.77
C THR A 373 -5.76 -18.55 12.69
N LEU A 374 -6.73 -19.35 13.17
CA LEU A 374 -8.14 -18.98 13.29
C LEU A 374 -8.53 -18.91 14.76
N LEU A 375 -8.97 -17.74 15.20
CA LEU A 375 -9.53 -17.48 16.53
C LEU A 375 -11.04 -17.34 16.42
N ALA A 376 -11.79 -18.23 17.06
CA ALA A 376 -13.25 -18.17 17.14
C ALA A 376 -13.71 -17.75 18.54
N ASP A 377 -15.01 -17.54 18.68
CA ASP A 377 -15.67 -17.13 19.91
C ASP A 377 -15.13 -15.81 20.46
N CYS A 378 -14.70 -14.92 19.53
CA CYS A 378 -14.17 -13.61 19.90
C CYS A 378 -15.31 -12.63 20.22
N THR A 379 -15.05 -11.71 21.16
CA THR A 379 -15.94 -10.60 21.48
C THR A 379 -15.39 -9.28 20.91
N PRO A 380 -16.25 -8.28 20.64
CA PRO A 380 -15.85 -7.04 19.98
C PRO A 380 -14.79 -6.21 20.72
N ASP A 381 -14.67 -6.39 22.05
CA ASP A 381 -13.74 -5.68 22.93
C ASP A 381 -12.34 -6.30 22.98
N MET A 382 -12.17 -7.55 22.53
CA MET A 382 -10.86 -8.20 22.47
C MET A 382 -9.87 -7.43 21.61
N ARG A 383 -8.64 -7.27 22.08
CA ARG A 383 -7.57 -6.56 21.33
C ARG A 383 -7.25 -7.23 20.00
N VAL A 384 -7.35 -8.56 19.93
CA VAL A 384 -7.18 -9.31 18.67
C VAL A 384 -8.25 -8.96 17.63
N VAL A 385 -9.42 -8.45 18.04
CA VAL A 385 -10.51 -7.98 17.18
C VAL A 385 -10.28 -6.52 16.76
N ARG A 386 -9.71 -5.70 17.64
CA ARG A 386 -9.56 -4.25 17.43
C ARG A 386 -8.27 -3.83 16.76
N GLU A 387 -7.17 -4.53 17.05
CA GLU A 387 -5.83 -4.14 16.61
C GLU A 387 -5.39 -4.87 15.35
N GLU A 388 -4.61 -4.18 14.51
CA GLU A 388 -4.00 -4.77 13.31
C GLU A 388 -2.84 -5.69 13.73
N ILE A 389 -2.94 -6.97 13.38
CA ILE A 389 -1.91 -7.98 13.65
C ILE A 389 -0.86 -8.01 12.54
N PHE A 390 -1.29 -7.90 11.30
CA PHE A 390 -0.49 -7.92 10.07
C PHE A 390 0.23 -9.26 9.85
N GLY A 391 -0.47 -10.34 10.12
CA GLY A 391 0.00 -11.71 9.98
C GLY A 391 -1.15 -12.66 9.62
N PRO A 392 -0.90 -13.97 9.43
CA PRO A 392 -1.90 -14.92 8.99
C PRO A 392 -2.86 -15.32 10.13
N VAL A 393 -3.53 -14.32 10.71
CA VAL A 393 -4.45 -14.48 11.84
C VAL A 393 -5.79 -13.87 11.51
N VAL A 394 -6.85 -14.65 11.63
CA VAL A 394 -8.25 -14.24 11.44
C VAL A 394 -9.02 -14.46 12.71
N VAL A 395 -9.87 -13.51 13.06
CA VAL A 395 -10.78 -13.58 14.21
C VAL A 395 -12.23 -13.67 13.74
N VAL A 396 -13.06 -14.43 14.46
CA VAL A 396 -14.48 -14.62 14.14
C VAL A 396 -15.34 -14.12 15.28
N VAL A 397 -16.30 -13.25 14.96
CA VAL A 397 -17.26 -12.65 15.89
C VAL A 397 -18.66 -12.91 15.34
N PRO A 398 -19.58 -13.54 16.10
CA PRO A 398 -20.96 -13.72 15.67
C PRO A 398 -21.78 -12.43 15.78
N PHE A 399 -22.80 -12.29 14.94
CA PHE A 399 -23.87 -11.28 15.07
C PHE A 399 -25.24 -11.89 14.79
N ASP A 400 -26.30 -11.22 15.25
CA ASP A 400 -27.66 -11.75 15.16
C ASP A 400 -28.44 -11.21 13.95
N ASP A 401 -28.35 -9.91 13.66
CA ASP A 401 -29.09 -9.27 12.58
C ASP A 401 -28.26 -8.28 11.75
N GLU A 402 -28.85 -7.74 10.67
CA GLU A 402 -28.19 -6.83 9.73
C GLU A 402 -27.68 -5.57 10.42
N GLU A 403 -28.43 -4.99 11.35
CA GLU A 403 -28.06 -3.75 12.03
C GLU A 403 -26.86 -3.95 12.96
N GLU A 404 -26.83 -5.06 13.69
CA GLU A 404 -25.70 -5.43 14.52
C GLU A 404 -24.46 -5.72 13.68
N GLY A 405 -24.60 -6.47 12.56
CA GLY A 405 -23.48 -6.74 11.65
C GLY A 405 -22.85 -5.45 11.11
N ILE A 406 -23.66 -4.45 10.72
CA ILE A 406 -23.19 -3.14 10.27
C ILE A 406 -22.56 -2.37 11.42
N ALA A 407 -23.16 -2.37 12.60
CA ALA A 407 -22.63 -1.67 13.77
C ALA A 407 -21.25 -2.22 14.16
N LEU A 408 -21.10 -3.54 14.26
CA LEU A 408 -19.83 -4.20 14.54
C LEU A 408 -18.78 -3.94 13.47
N ALA A 409 -19.14 -3.94 12.18
CA ALA A 409 -18.22 -3.63 11.10
C ALA A 409 -17.68 -2.21 11.23
N ASN A 410 -18.53 -1.26 11.58
CA ASN A 410 -18.19 0.14 11.75
C ASN A 410 -17.49 0.46 13.07
N ASP A 411 -17.60 -0.39 14.10
CA ASP A 411 -16.93 -0.24 15.40
C ASP A 411 -15.45 -0.64 15.30
N SER A 412 -14.70 0.18 14.62
CA SER A 412 -13.25 0.04 14.43
C SER A 412 -12.63 1.42 14.23
N ASP A 413 -11.42 1.59 14.70
CA ASP A 413 -10.59 2.77 14.41
C ASP A 413 -10.17 2.85 12.94
N TYR A 414 -10.24 1.73 12.24
CA TYR A 414 -9.86 1.55 10.85
C TYR A 414 -11.06 1.62 9.90
N GLY A 415 -10.77 1.73 8.61
CA GLY A 415 -11.76 1.71 7.56
C GLY A 415 -11.09 1.71 6.18
N LEU A 416 -10.19 0.73 5.91
CA LEU A 416 -9.52 0.65 4.63
C LEU A 416 -10.39 -0.07 3.60
N ILE A 417 -10.59 -1.38 3.77
CA ILE A 417 -11.49 -2.15 2.92
C ILE A 417 -12.28 -3.13 3.80
N ASP A 418 -13.59 -3.16 3.59
CA ASP A 418 -14.50 -4.15 4.15
C ASP A 418 -15.11 -5.01 3.04
N TYR A 419 -15.79 -6.07 3.42
CA TYR A 419 -16.37 -7.04 2.51
C TYR A 419 -17.75 -7.49 3.01
N VAL A 420 -18.66 -7.80 2.08
CA VAL A 420 -19.99 -8.29 2.39
C VAL A 420 -20.30 -9.52 1.54
N TRP A 421 -20.74 -10.59 2.17
CA TRP A 421 -21.24 -11.79 1.51
C TRP A 421 -22.72 -12.01 1.86
N SER A 422 -23.57 -12.07 0.83
CA SER A 422 -25.00 -12.37 0.92
C SER A 422 -25.50 -12.90 -0.42
N GLY A 423 -26.41 -13.87 -0.38
CA GLY A 423 -27.13 -14.33 -1.56
C GLY A 423 -28.11 -13.28 -2.12
N ASP A 424 -28.63 -12.40 -1.25
CA ASP A 424 -29.41 -11.22 -1.64
C ASP A 424 -28.46 -10.06 -2.03
N VAL A 425 -28.30 -9.86 -3.33
CA VAL A 425 -27.45 -8.78 -3.90
C VAL A 425 -27.95 -7.39 -3.47
N ALA A 426 -29.27 -7.18 -3.35
CA ALA A 426 -29.81 -5.90 -2.91
C ALA A 426 -29.43 -5.60 -1.46
N ARG A 427 -29.48 -6.61 -0.57
CA ARG A 427 -28.97 -6.52 0.80
C ARG A 427 -27.48 -6.22 0.81
N ALA A 428 -26.68 -6.96 0.04
CA ALA A 428 -25.24 -6.77 0.01
C ALA A 428 -24.86 -5.33 -0.38
N PHE A 429 -25.49 -4.74 -1.39
CA PHE A 429 -25.26 -3.35 -1.79
C PHE A 429 -25.81 -2.33 -0.77
N ARG A 430 -26.94 -2.61 -0.13
CA ARG A 430 -27.49 -1.76 0.94
C ARG A 430 -26.54 -1.68 2.12
N VAL A 431 -26.01 -2.84 2.57
CA VAL A 431 -25.03 -2.93 3.64
C VAL A 431 -23.73 -2.25 3.24
N ALA A 432 -23.20 -2.55 2.05
CA ALA A 432 -21.93 -1.96 1.56
C ALA A 432 -21.93 -0.42 1.62
N ARG A 433 -23.05 0.23 1.29
CA ARG A 433 -23.18 1.70 1.36
C ARG A 433 -23.18 2.26 2.79
N ARG A 434 -23.43 1.42 3.78
CA ARG A 434 -23.46 1.79 5.21
C ARG A 434 -22.14 1.52 5.93
N LEU A 435 -21.23 0.75 5.31
CA LEU A 435 -19.91 0.49 5.88
C LEU A 435 -18.99 1.71 5.75
N ARG A 436 -18.27 2.02 6.81
CA ARG A 436 -17.38 3.19 6.91
C ARG A 436 -15.94 2.81 6.52
N ALA A 437 -15.79 2.32 5.30
CA ALA A 437 -14.52 1.93 4.69
C ALA A 437 -14.32 2.62 3.34
N GLY A 438 -13.06 2.80 2.93
CA GLY A 438 -12.71 3.42 1.66
C GLY A 438 -13.02 2.55 0.44
N GLY A 439 -13.11 1.23 0.63
CA GLY A 439 -13.58 0.29 -0.36
C GLY A 439 -14.45 -0.79 0.28
N VAL A 440 -15.39 -1.34 -0.49
CA VAL A 440 -16.19 -2.49 -0.05
C VAL A 440 -16.29 -3.51 -1.18
N GLY A 441 -15.83 -4.74 -0.91
CA GLY A 441 -16.04 -5.89 -1.79
C GLY A 441 -17.42 -6.51 -1.57
N VAL A 442 -18.19 -6.74 -2.62
CA VAL A 442 -19.50 -7.42 -2.56
C VAL A 442 -19.36 -8.79 -3.18
N ASN A 443 -19.48 -9.84 -2.37
CA ASN A 443 -19.29 -11.25 -2.74
C ASN A 443 -17.93 -11.53 -3.42
N THR A 444 -16.91 -10.71 -3.15
CA THR A 444 -15.56 -10.84 -3.73
C THR A 444 -14.50 -10.13 -2.91
N VAL A 445 -13.28 -10.63 -2.96
CA VAL A 445 -12.06 -9.92 -2.51
C VAL A 445 -11.27 -9.34 -3.70
N GLY A 446 -11.76 -9.55 -4.92
CA GLY A 446 -11.17 -9.03 -6.14
C GLY A 446 -11.18 -7.50 -6.17
N ARG A 447 -10.23 -6.91 -6.90
CA ARG A 447 -10.11 -5.46 -7.04
C ARG A 447 -10.27 -5.01 -8.49
N ASN A 448 -10.88 -3.85 -8.64
CA ASN A 448 -10.82 -3.10 -9.89
C ASN A 448 -9.69 -2.07 -9.77
N MET A 449 -8.70 -2.12 -10.67
CA MET A 449 -7.53 -1.24 -10.66
C MET A 449 -7.85 0.21 -11.07
N GLU A 450 -9.08 0.49 -11.48
CA GLU A 450 -9.58 1.84 -11.75
C GLU A 450 -10.29 2.43 -10.53
N ALA A 451 -10.73 1.59 -9.60
CA ALA A 451 -11.41 2.07 -8.39
C ALA A 451 -10.43 2.80 -7.47
N PRO A 452 -10.85 3.91 -6.84
CA PRO A 452 -10.03 4.62 -5.87
C PRO A 452 -9.66 3.71 -4.70
N PHE A 453 -8.41 3.80 -4.26
CA PHE A 453 -7.91 3.06 -3.12
C PHE A 453 -7.53 4.03 -2.01
N GLY A 454 -7.87 3.72 -0.77
CA GLY A 454 -7.51 4.51 0.41
C GLY A 454 -8.52 4.38 1.51
N GLY A 455 -8.12 4.72 2.73
CA GLY A 455 -8.89 4.49 3.94
C GLY A 455 -9.77 5.64 4.39
N PHE A 456 -10.72 5.30 5.26
CA PHE A 456 -11.42 6.20 6.17
C PHE A 456 -10.76 6.12 7.55
N LYS A 457 -11.10 7.03 8.45
CA LYS A 457 -10.64 7.02 9.85
C LYS A 457 -9.11 6.94 9.94
N LYS A 458 -8.57 6.06 10.80
CA LYS A 458 -7.11 5.89 10.99
C LYS A 458 -6.43 5.07 9.89
N SER A 459 -7.16 4.62 8.87
CA SER A 459 -6.58 3.92 7.72
C SER A 459 -6.00 4.84 6.66
N GLY A 460 -6.20 6.14 6.75
CA GLY A 460 -5.47 7.07 5.91
C GLY A 460 -6.24 8.30 5.42
N VAL A 461 -5.55 9.07 4.58
CA VAL A 461 -6.04 10.33 3.97
C VAL A 461 -5.66 10.34 2.50
N GLY A 462 -6.58 10.77 1.66
CA GLY A 462 -6.40 10.78 0.20
C GLY A 462 -6.89 9.50 -0.47
N ARG A 463 -6.64 9.42 -1.79
CA ARG A 463 -6.94 8.22 -2.59
C ARG A 463 -5.81 7.95 -3.57
N ASP A 464 -5.39 6.70 -3.58
CA ASP A 464 -4.42 6.14 -4.51
C ASP A 464 -5.13 5.34 -5.60
N VAL A 465 -4.38 4.82 -6.55
CA VAL A 465 -4.84 3.95 -7.65
C VAL A 465 -5.83 4.63 -8.61
N GLY A 466 -5.92 4.13 -9.81
CA GLY A 466 -6.80 4.67 -10.85
C GLY A 466 -6.45 6.12 -11.22
N SER A 467 -7.42 6.82 -11.76
CA SER A 467 -7.31 8.26 -12.04
C SER A 467 -7.27 9.12 -10.77
N TYR A 468 -7.74 8.59 -9.65
CA TYR A 468 -7.74 9.30 -8.37
C TYR A 468 -6.34 9.56 -7.82
N ALA A 469 -5.36 8.70 -8.13
CA ALA A 469 -3.95 8.96 -7.78
C ALA A 469 -3.45 10.26 -8.43
N LEU A 470 -3.82 10.54 -9.68
CA LEU A 470 -3.41 11.78 -10.34
C LEU A 470 -3.95 13.03 -9.61
N HIS A 471 -5.14 12.93 -9.03
CA HIS A 471 -5.71 14.00 -8.21
C HIS A 471 -4.91 14.23 -6.92
N ALA A 472 -4.39 13.16 -6.32
CA ALA A 472 -3.57 13.28 -5.12
C ALA A 472 -2.22 13.98 -5.38
N TYR A 473 -1.63 13.75 -6.57
CA TYR A 473 -0.33 14.32 -6.97
C TYR A 473 -0.46 15.62 -7.77
N SER A 474 -1.60 16.32 -7.70
CA SER A 474 -1.83 17.58 -8.41
C SER A 474 -2.61 18.59 -7.58
N GLU A 475 -2.37 19.88 -7.87
CA GLU A 475 -3.17 21.00 -7.39
C GLU A 475 -4.14 21.45 -8.47
N VAL A 476 -5.30 21.98 -8.06
CA VAL A 476 -6.27 22.55 -8.97
C VAL A 476 -6.13 24.06 -9.00
N GLN A 477 -5.85 24.62 -10.18
CA GLN A 477 -5.80 26.06 -10.42
C GLN A 477 -7.02 26.48 -11.23
N ALA A 478 -7.71 27.53 -10.79
CA ALA A 478 -8.76 28.16 -11.57
C ALA A 478 -8.18 29.28 -12.45
N ILE A 479 -8.46 29.24 -13.74
CA ILE A 479 -8.19 30.32 -14.69
C ILE A 479 -9.52 30.92 -15.08
N VAL A 480 -9.70 32.23 -14.88
CA VAL A 480 -10.95 32.93 -15.12
C VAL A 480 -10.69 34.10 -16.10
N TRP A 481 -11.57 34.31 -17.06
CA TRP A 481 -11.44 35.40 -18.03
C TRP A 481 -12.82 36.02 -18.36
N PRO A 482 -12.87 37.30 -18.74
CA PRO A 482 -14.10 37.89 -19.28
C PRO A 482 -14.38 37.37 -20.66
N GLY A 483 -15.68 37.09 -20.97
CA GLY A 483 -16.17 36.70 -22.28
C GLY A 483 -16.51 37.87 -23.16
#